data_08e5666f0d8c9dca433494e98ada653a
#
_entry.id   08e5666f0d8c9dca433494e98ada653a
#
_cell.length_a   1.000
_cell.length_b   1.000
_cell.length_c   1.000
_cell.angle_alpha   90.00
_cell.angle_beta   90.00
_cell.angle_gamma   90.00
#
_symmetry.space_group_name_H-M   'P 1'
#
loop_
_entity.id
_entity.type
_entity.pdbx_description
1 polymer ?
#
loop_
_entity_poly.entity_id
_entity_poly.type
_entity_poly.pdbx_seq_one_letter_code
_entity_poly.pdbx_strand_id
1 'polypeptide(L)'
;MVTMVTTTTTTMTTSTTRTTSREVSRCRRRSRGTMRAGRNGDASATTASAASAFLGTWTRDSKHNQHVVAYLVAHGVGADAVDRSRAPYEQTWTPSASGVDGEFTVRTTSPGTDRTLTYPIGAFVEKYETSAIFGKGPGEVTRVASFDASTRTHEVKTESSLGRETTTRTVSDDGKQMMCVRRFVANCEDETDYEQLEVTSVERFVRVA
;
A
#
# COMPACT_ATOMS: atom_id res chain seq x y z
N MET A 1 18.30 -44.92 36.98
CA MET A 1 19.07 -43.78 36.48
C MET A 1 18.07 -42.79 35.88
N VAL A 2 17.69 -41.75 36.66
CA VAL A 2 16.64 -40.81 36.29
C VAL A 2 17.35 -39.53 35.86
N THR A 3 17.17 -39.13 34.61
CA THR A 3 17.73 -37.91 34.06
C THR A 3 16.75 -36.77 34.27
N MET A 4 17.11 -35.79 35.12
CA MET A 4 16.36 -34.53 35.28
C MET A 4 16.66 -33.59 34.11
N VAL A 5 15.60 -33.14 33.45
CA VAL A 5 15.67 -32.06 32.48
C VAL A 5 15.33 -30.76 33.19
N THR A 6 16.27 -29.83 33.19
CA THR A 6 16.11 -28.49 33.80
C THR A 6 15.62 -27.54 32.70
N THR A 7 14.41 -27.02 32.82
CA THR A 7 13.85 -26.00 31.92
C THR A 7 14.22 -24.61 32.47
N THR A 8 15.01 -23.86 31.71
CA THR A 8 15.35 -22.45 32.03
C THR A 8 14.34 -21.52 31.39
N THR A 9 13.54 -20.82 32.16
CA THR A 9 12.60 -19.81 31.73
C THR A 9 13.32 -18.46 31.70
N THR A 10 13.49 -17.89 30.51
CA THR A 10 14.04 -16.53 30.31
C THR A 10 12.90 -15.54 30.27
N THR A 11 12.81 -14.69 31.29
CA THR A 11 11.84 -13.57 31.36
C THR A 11 12.42 -12.37 30.64
N MET A 12 11.82 -11.97 29.54
CA MET A 12 12.14 -10.69 28.84
C MET A 12 11.34 -9.56 29.47
N THR A 13 12.04 -8.61 30.06
CA THR A 13 11.46 -7.36 30.57
C THR A 13 11.44 -6.32 29.46
N THR A 14 10.25 -5.93 29.01
CA THR A 14 10.05 -4.87 28.02
C THR A 14 9.90 -3.53 28.76
N SER A 15 10.83 -2.59 28.54
CA SER A 15 10.74 -1.23 29.08
C SER A 15 9.94 -0.36 28.10
N THR A 16 8.78 0.11 28.56
CA THR A 16 7.90 1.03 27.82
C THR A 16 8.31 2.47 28.12
N THR A 17 8.78 3.21 27.12
CA THR A 17 9.01 4.65 27.22
C THR A 17 7.74 5.38 26.80
N ARG A 18 7.11 6.02 27.76
CA ARG A 18 5.89 6.83 27.60
C ARG A 18 6.28 8.25 27.20
N THR A 19 5.98 8.67 25.96
CA THR A 19 6.08 10.08 25.55
C THR A 19 4.68 10.66 25.44
N THR A 20 4.33 11.52 26.38
CA THR A 20 3.12 12.35 26.35
C THR A 20 3.44 13.66 25.63
N SER A 21 2.75 13.96 24.55
CA SER A 21 2.65 15.33 24.02
C SER A 21 1.21 15.62 23.63
N ARG A 22 0.60 16.44 24.47
CA ARG A 22 -0.70 17.09 24.26
C ARG A 22 -0.44 18.40 23.53
N GLU A 23 -0.90 18.54 22.29
CA GLU A 23 -1.00 19.86 21.68
C GLU A 23 -2.31 20.01 20.94
N VAL A 24 -3.18 20.87 21.54
CA VAL A 24 -4.47 21.28 20.99
C VAL A 24 -4.20 22.51 20.15
N SER A 25 -4.29 22.41 18.82
CA SER A 25 -4.27 23.58 17.94
C SER A 25 -5.65 23.96 17.44
N ARG A 26 -6.03 25.18 17.80
CA ARG A 26 -7.28 25.85 17.44
C ARG A 26 -7.35 26.13 15.94
N CYS A 27 -8.42 25.69 15.30
CA CYS A 27 -8.85 26.15 13.97
C CYS A 27 -9.14 27.65 13.97
N ARG A 28 -8.35 28.45 13.25
CA ARG A 28 -8.70 29.81 12.85
C ARG A 28 -9.25 29.82 11.42
N ARG A 29 -10.52 30.16 11.31
CA ARG A 29 -11.19 30.59 10.08
C ARG A 29 -10.50 31.83 9.50
N ARG A 30 -10.16 31.83 8.21
CA ARG A 30 -9.93 33.05 7.41
C ARG A 30 -10.51 32.88 6.02
N SER A 31 -11.50 33.62 5.81
CA SER A 31 -12.01 34.57 4.80
C SER A 31 -11.50 34.48 3.36
N ARG A 32 -12.51 34.49 2.52
CA ARG A 32 -12.62 34.78 1.08
C ARG A 32 -11.51 35.67 0.51
N GLY A 33 -10.89 35.21 -0.57
CA GLY A 33 -10.09 35.99 -1.49
C GLY A 33 -10.60 35.78 -2.91
N THR A 34 -10.87 36.87 -3.57
CA THR A 34 -11.48 37.13 -4.87
C THR A 34 -10.69 36.47 -6.01
N MET A 35 -11.44 35.84 -6.94
CA MET A 35 -10.91 35.36 -8.22
C MET A 35 -10.44 36.52 -9.10
N ARG A 36 -9.23 36.40 -9.64
CA ARG A 36 -8.74 37.20 -10.75
C ARG A 36 -8.46 36.27 -11.91
N ALA A 37 -9.26 36.39 -12.95
CA ALA A 37 -9.05 35.70 -14.23
C ALA A 37 -7.73 36.17 -14.85
N GLY A 38 -6.81 35.24 -15.06
CA GLY A 38 -5.52 35.44 -15.73
C GLY A 38 -5.45 34.59 -16.99
N ARG A 39 -5.17 35.25 -18.08
CA ARG A 39 -5.15 34.90 -19.48
C ARG A 39 -4.52 33.54 -19.82
N ASN A 40 -5.17 32.86 -20.77
CA ASN A 40 -4.66 31.78 -21.58
C ASN A 40 -3.33 32.15 -22.24
N GLY A 41 -2.29 31.39 -21.94
CA GLY A 41 -1.09 31.30 -22.73
C GLY A 41 -1.01 29.88 -23.30
N ASP A 42 -1.16 29.74 -24.60
CA ASP A 42 -0.87 28.54 -25.36
C ASP A 42 0.57 28.11 -25.11
N ALA A 43 0.75 27.10 -24.32
CA ALA A 43 1.96 26.30 -24.30
C ALA A 43 1.54 24.84 -24.60
N SER A 44 1.38 24.59 -25.90
CA SER A 44 1.29 23.22 -26.42
C SER A 44 2.67 22.56 -26.33
N ALA A 45 3.15 22.38 -25.12
CA ALA A 45 4.14 21.35 -24.83
C ALA A 45 3.31 20.09 -24.48
N THR A 46 3.47 19.03 -25.26
CA THR A 46 2.95 17.70 -24.99
C THR A 46 3.60 17.21 -23.69
N THR A 47 3.13 17.72 -22.56
CA THR A 47 3.47 17.15 -21.25
C THR A 47 2.82 15.77 -21.24
N ALA A 48 3.66 14.73 -21.37
CA ALA A 48 3.20 13.37 -21.13
C ALA A 48 2.37 13.39 -19.85
N SER A 49 1.15 12.83 -19.90
CA SER A 49 0.27 12.78 -18.75
C SER A 49 1.03 12.25 -17.53
N ALA A 50 0.83 12.84 -16.36
CA ALA A 50 1.46 12.38 -15.12
C ALA A 50 1.19 10.90 -14.85
N ALA A 51 0.04 10.38 -15.31
CA ALA A 51 -0.29 8.96 -15.28
C ALA A 51 0.66 8.13 -16.13
N SER A 52 1.21 8.66 -17.25
CA SER A 52 2.18 7.92 -18.06
C SER A 52 3.45 7.53 -17.31
N ALA A 53 3.78 8.24 -16.22
CA ALA A 53 4.91 7.90 -15.37
C ALA A 53 4.77 6.52 -14.69
N PHE A 54 3.55 6.01 -14.51
CA PHE A 54 3.30 4.67 -13.96
C PHE A 54 3.44 3.57 -15.00
N LEU A 55 3.20 3.85 -16.27
CA LEU A 55 3.11 2.84 -17.32
C LEU A 55 4.43 2.10 -17.55
N GLY A 56 4.34 0.81 -17.83
CA GLY A 56 5.47 -0.08 -18.04
C GLY A 56 5.62 -1.12 -16.94
N THR A 57 6.77 -1.79 -16.94
CA THR A 57 7.05 -2.91 -16.04
C THR A 57 7.98 -2.47 -14.90
N TRP A 58 7.65 -2.91 -13.71
CA TRP A 58 8.31 -2.57 -12.45
C TRP A 58 8.68 -3.83 -11.69
N THR A 59 9.94 -4.00 -11.35
CA THR A 59 10.44 -5.13 -10.55
C THR A 59 10.75 -4.66 -9.14
N ARG A 60 10.31 -5.44 -8.14
CA ARG A 60 10.58 -5.15 -6.73
C ARG A 60 12.05 -5.26 -6.40
N ASP A 61 12.62 -4.21 -5.81
CA ASP A 61 13.96 -4.20 -5.23
C ASP A 61 13.89 -4.63 -3.76
N SER A 62 13.92 -5.95 -3.54
CA SER A 62 13.75 -6.54 -2.21
C SER A 62 14.81 -6.11 -1.18
N LYS A 63 15.98 -5.62 -1.62
CA LYS A 63 17.05 -5.14 -0.72
C LYS A 63 16.65 -3.88 0.05
N HIS A 64 15.66 -3.13 -0.44
CA HIS A 64 15.21 -1.88 0.14
C HIS A 64 13.81 -1.99 0.76
N ASN A 65 13.31 -3.21 0.93
CA ASN A 65 12.05 -3.46 1.61
C ASN A 65 12.15 -3.16 3.11
N GLN A 66 11.11 -2.53 3.66
CA GLN A 66 10.99 -2.29 5.09
C GLN A 66 9.68 -2.88 5.59
N HIS A 67 9.73 -3.63 6.68
CA HIS A 67 8.58 -4.21 7.39
C HIS A 67 7.62 -5.08 6.55
N VAL A 68 8.04 -5.56 5.36
CA VAL A 68 7.19 -6.39 4.49
C VAL A 68 6.84 -7.72 5.15
N VAL A 69 7.75 -8.32 5.91
CA VAL A 69 7.47 -9.55 6.68
C VAL A 69 6.39 -9.28 7.73
N ALA A 70 6.51 -8.20 8.51
CA ALA A 70 5.51 -7.84 9.51
C ALA A 70 4.14 -7.58 8.88
N TYR A 71 4.11 -6.90 7.73
CA TYR A 71 2.89 -6.68 6.96
C TYR A 71 2.23 -8.01 6.53
N LEU A 72 3.01 -8.95 5.97
CA LEU A 72 2.50 -10.25 5.56
C LEU A 72 1.97 -11.07 6.75
N VAL A 73 2.67 -11.03 7.89
CA VAL A 73 2.22 -11.70 9.14
C VAL A 73 0.92 -11.09 9.64
N ALA A 74 0.78 -9.77 9.63
CA ALA A 74 -0.47 -9.09 10.02
C ALA A 74 -1.67 -9.49 9.14
N HIS A 75 -1.42 -9.93 7.89
CA HIS A 75 -2.43 -10.49 6.99
C HIS A 75 -2.61 -12.02 7.12
N GLY A 76 -2.06 -12.63 8.16
CA GLY A 76 -2.18 -14.07 8.42
C GLY A 76 -1.28 -14.96 7.54
N VAL A 77 -0.30 -14.38 6.83
CA VAL A 77 0.74 -15.17 6.14
C VAL A 77 1.71 -15.69 7.20
N GLY A 78 1.71 -16.99 7.42
CA GLY A 78 2.53 -17.63 8.45
C GLY A 78 4.02 -17.75 8.08
N ALA A 79 4.59 -18.97 8.16
CA ALA A 79 6.02 -19.24 7.95
C ALA A 79 6.57 -18.76 6.60
N ASP A 80 5.73 -18.69 5.57
CA ASP A 80 6.11 -18.27 4.22
C ASP A 80 6.37 -16.76 4.07
N ALA A 81 6.08 -15.94 5.10
CA ALA A 81 6.18 -14.48 5.01
C ALA A 81 7.59 -14.00 4.64
N VAL A 82 8.63 -14.64 5.15
CA VAL A 82 10.02 -14.31 4.86
C VAL A 82 10.36 -14.59 3.39
N ASP A 83 10.00 -15.77 2.90
CA ASP A 83 10.29 -16.18 1.51
C ASP A 83 9.49 -15.31 0.53
N ARG A 84 8.22 -15.06 0.81
CA ARG A 84 7.38 -14.16 0.00
C ARG A 84 7.91 -12.72 -0.03
N SER A 85 8.47 -12.22 1.07
CA SER A 85 9.05 -10.87 1.12
C SER A 85 10.28 -10.71 0.21
N ARG A 86 10.98 -11.80 -0.09
CA ARG A 86 12.19 -11.86 -0.91
C ARG A 86 11.93 -12.37 -2.33
N ALA A 87 10.81 -13.03 -2.55
CA ALA A 87 10.46 -13.61 -3.85
C ALA A 87 10.45 -12.55 -4.95
N PRO A 88 10.79 -12.91 -6.20
CA PRO A 88 10.59 -12.03 -7.35
C PRO A 88 9.14 -11.54 -7.39
N TYR A 89 8.97 -10.24 -7.63
CA TYR A 89 7.66 -9.62 -7.70
C TYR A 89 7.70 -8.52 -8.76
N GLU A 90 6.84 -8.63 -9.73
CA GLU A 90 6.76 -7.71 -10.86
C GLU A 90 5.34 -7.16 -11.03
N GLN A 91 5.25 -5.92 -11.46
CA GLN A 91 3.99 -5.28 -11.82
C GLN A 91 4.13 -4.65 -13.21
N THR A 92 3.20 -4.97 -14.11
CA THR A 92 3.08 -4.28 -15.40
C THR A 92 1.84 -3.40 -15.36
N TRP A 93 2.05 -2.12 -15.54
CA TRP A 93 1.02 -1.07 -15.52
C TRP A 93 0.69 -0.64 -16.94
N THR A 94 -0.58 -0.69 -17.29
CA THR A 94 -1.12 -0.24 -18.57
C THR A 94 -2.29 0.71 -18.34
N PRO A 95 -2.63 1.59 -19.30
CA PRO A 95 -3.85 2.36 -19.21
C PRO A 95 -5.06 1.44 -19.07
N SER A 96 -6.07 1.87 -18.34
CA SER A 96 -7.37 1.20 -18.34
C SER A 96 -8.04 1.29 -19.71
N ALA A 97 -8.88 0.32 -20.03
CA ALA A 97 -9.70 0.33 -21.25
C ALA A 97 -10.70 1.49 -21.28
N SER A 98 -11.02 2.12 -20.16
CA SER A 98 -11.87 3.30 -20.05
C SER A 98 -11.26 4.53 -20.73
N GLY A 99 -9.92 4.60 -20.82
CA GLY A 99 -9.18 5.76 -21.32
C GLY A 99 -9.16 6.95 -20.33
N VAL A 100 -9.71 6.79 -19.13
CA VAL A 100 -9.67 7.84 -18.08
C VAL A 100 -8.25 7.94 -17.52
N ASP A 101 -7.71 9.17 -17.48
CA ASP A 101 -6.37 9.42 -16.95
C ASP A 101 -6.30 9.08 -15.44
N GLY A 102 -5.27 8.34 -15.05
CA GLY A 102 -5.10 7.84 -13.68
C GLY A 102 -5.81 6.53 -13.38
N GLU A 103 -6.57 5.97 -14.31
CA GLU A 103 -7.07 4.60 -14.24
C GLU A 103 -6.09 3.63 -14.87
N PHE A 104 -5.76 2.57 -14.14
CA PHE A 104 -4.73 1.61 -14.56
C PHE A 104 -5.24 0.17 -14.52
N THR A 105 -4.79 -0.61 -15.48
CA THR A 105 -4.82 -2.07 -15.39
C THR A 105 -3.42 -2.55 -15.01
N VAL A 106 -3.34 -3.29 -13.90
CA VAL A 106 -2.06 -3.75 -13.32
C VAL A 106 -2.04 -5.27 -13.31
N ARG A 107 -1.11 -5.85 -14.06
CA ARG A 107 -0.77 -7.27 -13.95
C ARG A 107 0.33 -7.43 -12.92
N THR A 108 0.13 -8.31 -11.95
CA THR A 108 1.09 -8.65 -10.89
C THR A 108 1.51 -10.09 -11.06
N THR A 109 2.83 -10.34 -11.12
CA THR A 109 3.41 -11.68 -11.18
C THR A 109 4.38 -11.92 -10.04
N SER A 110 4.26 -13.09 -9.42
CA SER A 110 5.20 -13.62 -8.42
C SER A 110 5.09 -15.15 -8.40
N PRO A 111 5.98 -15.90 -7.73
CA PRO A 111 5.84 -17.34 -7.64
C PRO A 111 4.45 -17.73 -7.13
N GLY A 112 3.70 -18.47 -7.95
CA GLY A 112 2.33 -18.92 -7.66
C GLY A 112 1.25 -17.84 -7.77
N THR A 113 1.55 -16.66 -8.31
CA THR A 113 0.58 -15.58 -8.51
C THR A 113 0.76 -14.95 -9.90
N ASP A 114 -0.31 -14.96 -10.70
CA ASP A 114 -0.44 -14.16 -11.92
C ASP A 114 -1.85 -13.55 -11.88
N ARG A 115 -1.93 -12.26 -11.63
CA ARG A 115 -3.19 -11.58 -11.38
C ARG A 115 -3.24 -10.25 -12.10
N THR A 116 -4.37 -9.97 -12.73
CA THR A 116 -4.64 -8.67 -13.34
C THR A 116 -5.81 -8.00 -12.63
N LEU A 117 -5.65 -6.74 -12.28
CA LEU A 117 -6.66 -5.92 -11.65
C LEU A 117 -6.70 -4.54 -12.29
N THR A 118 -7.92 -4.07 -12.60
CA THR A 118 -8.15 -2.68 -13.02
C THR A 118 -8.52 -1.85 -11.81
N TYR A 119 -7.90 -0.67 -11.68
CA TYR A 119 -8.18 0.34 -10.67
C TYR A 119 -8.91 1.52 -11.32
N PRO A 120 -10.26 1.50 -11.36
CA PRO A 120 -11.05 2.65 -11.76
C PRO A 120 -10.95 3.73 -10.67
N ILE A 121 -11.04 5.00 -11.05
CA ILE A 121 -11.12 6.08 -10.06
C ILE A 121 -12.46 6.01 -9.32
N GLY A 122 -12.40 6.11 -7.99
CA GLY A 122 -13.56 5.98 -7.11
C GLY A 122 -13.71 4.61 -6.48
N ALA A 123 -14.93 4.30 -6.02
CA ALA A 123 -15.23 3.07 -5.31
C ALA A 123 -15.51 1.91 -6.27
N PHE A 124 -14.97 0.74 -5.97
CA PHE A 124 -15.24 -0.50 -6.69
C PHE A 124 -15.09 -1.73 -5.77
N VAL A 125 -15.65 -2.85 -6.21
CA VAL A 125 -15.54 -4.13 -5.51
C VAL A 125 -14.63 -5.05 -6.32
N GLU A 126 -13.63 -5.61 -5.66
CA GLU A 126 -12.78 -6.65 -6.21
C GLU A 126 -13.23 -8.01 -5.68
N LYS A 127 -13.50 -8.95 -6.59
CA LYS A 127 -13.74 -10.36 -6.25
C LYS A 127 -12.46 -11.16 -6.43
N TYR A 128 -12.23 -12.10 -5.52
CA TYR A 128 -11.09 -13.01 -5.58
C TYR A 128 -11.52 -14.44 -5.24
N GLU A 129 -10.91 -15.42 -5.89
CA GLU A 129 -11.12 -16.85 -5.62
C GLU A 129 -10.25 -17.31 -4.45
N THR A 130 -8.99 -16.82 -4.42
CA THR A 130 -8.03 -17.07 -3.34
C THR A 130 -7.17 -15.84 -3.16
N SER A 131 -6.83 -15.52 -1.92
CA SER A 131 -5.91 -14.43 -1.61
C SER A 131 -5.01 -14.79 -0.44
N ALA A 132 -3.72 -14.51 -0.60
CA ALA A 132 -2.76 -14.67 0.49
C ALA A 132 -2.91 -13.60 1.57
N ILE A 133 -3.53 -12.45 1.23
CA ILE A 133 -3.61 -11.28 2.10
C ILE A 133 -5.05 -10.89 2.49
N PHE A 134 -6.09 -11.54 1.91
CA PHE A 134 -7.49 -11.22 2.26
C PHE A 134 -8.24 -12.42 2.84
N GLY A 135 -7.56 -13.53 3.06
CA GLY A 135 -8.14 -14.75 3.60
C GLY A 135 -8.21 -15.90 2.61
N LYS A 136 -8.61 -17.06 3.11
CA LYS A 136 -8.72 -18.29 2.31
C LYS A 136 -10.11 -18.40 1.70
N GLY A 137 -10.15 -18.85 0.45
CA GLY A 137 -11.39 -19.07 -0.30
C GLY A 137 -11.87 -17.83 -1.06
N PRO A 138 -12.99 -17.94 -1.78
CA PRO A 138 -13.56 -16.85 -2.54
C PRO A 138 -14.08 -15.76 -1.62
N GLY A 139 -13.95 -14.51 -2.06
CA GLY A 139 -14.43 -13.36 -1.30
C GLY A 139 -14.43 -12.09 -2.13
N GLU A 140 -14.74 -10.99 -1.47
CA GLU A 140 -14.72 -9.67 -2.07
C GLU A 140 -14.16 -8.64 -1.09
N VAL A 141 -13.55 -7.59 -1.62
CA VAL A 141 -13.08 -6.44 -0.88
C VAL A 141 -13.57 -5.15 -1.54
N THR A 142 -13.96 -4.18 -0.73
CA THR A 142 -14.29 -2.85 -1.20
C THR A 142 -13.03 -2.02 -1.32
N ARG A 143 -12.89 -1.32 -2.45
CA ARG A 143 -11.74 -0.44 -2.71
C ARG A 143 -12.20 0.93 -3.15
N VAL A 144 -11.38 1.92 -2.83
CA VAL A 144 -11.49 3.28 -3.37
C VAL A 144 -10.13 3.66 -3.94
N ALA A 145 -10.05 3.88 -5.26
CA ALA A 145 -8.83 4.33 -5.89
C ALA A 145 -8.90 5.81 -6.24
N SER A 146 -7.78 6.49 -6.11
CA SER A 146 -7.59 7.88 -6.51
C SER A 146 -6.22 8.10 -7.14
N PHE A 147 -6.11 9.13 -7.97
CA PHE A 147 -4.87 9.52 -8.61
C PHE A 147 -4.67 11.03 -8.51
N ASP A 148 -3.51 11.44 -8.00
CA ASP A 148 -3.08 12.84 -7.97
C ASP A 148 -1.96 13.05 -9.00
N ALA A 149 -2.28 13.75 -10.07
CA ALA A 149 -1.35 14.04 -11.16
C ALA A 149 -0.20 14.97 -10.72
N SER A 150 -0.45 15.87 -9.77
CA SER A 150 0.54 16.86 -9.32
C SER A 150 1.69 16.23 -8.54
N THR A 151 1.38 15.19 -7.76
CA THR A 151 2.33 14.43 -6.94
C THR A 151 2.72 13.09 -7.57
N ARG A 152 2.13 12.73 -8.71
CA ARG A 152 2.26 11.40 -9.33
C ARG A 152 2.01 10.29 -8.31
N THR A 153 0.90 10.42 -7.59
CA THR A 153 0.52 9.49 -6.53
C THR A 153 -0.75 8.74 -6.88
N HIS A 154 -0.70 7.43 -6.84
CA HIS A 154 -1.85 6.54 -6.93
C HIS A 154 -2.12 5.96 -5.55
N GLU A 155 -3.31 6.23 -4.99
CA GLU A 155 -3.73 5.73 -3.68
C GLU A 155 -4.90 4.76 -3.84
N VAL A 156 -4.87 3.67 -3.07
CA VAL A 156 -5.98 2.71 -2.95
C VAL A 156 -6.26 2.45 -1.48
N LYS A 157 -7.46 2.74 -1.06
CA LYS A 157 -8.00 2.33 0.25
C LYS A 157 -8.77 1.05 0.07
N THR A 158 -8.53 0.08 0.94
CA THR A 158 -9.16 -1.26 0.89
C THR A 158 -9.79 -1.55 2.25
N GLU A 159 -11.03 -2.03 2.23
CA GLU A 159 -11.70 -2.59 3.39
C GLU A 159 -11.93 -4.09 3.17
N SER A 160 -11.51 -4.89 4.13
CA SER A 160 -11.62 -6.36 4.13
C SER A 160 -12.08 -6.86 5.50
N SER A 161 -12.38 -8.14 5.60
CA SER A 161 -12.66 -8.80 6.89
C SER A 161 -11.49 -8.75 7.87
N LEU A 162 -10.26 -8.62 7.38
CA LEU A 162 -9.05 -8.56 8.22
C LEU A 162 -8.77 -7.15 8.75
N GLY A 163 -9.24 -6.11 8.07
CA GLY A 163 -8.94 -4.73 8.45
C GLY A 163 -9.03 -3.76 7.29
N ARG A 164 -8.45 -2.58 7.51
CA ARG A 164 -8.37 -1.49 6.54
C ARG A 164 -6.93 -1.28 6.10
N GLU A 165 -6.73 -1.10 4.81
CA GLU A 165 -5.42 -0.83 4.22
C GLU A 165 -5.46 0.43 3.36
N THR A 166 -4.41 1.24 3.47
CA THR A 166 -4.12 2.29 2.50
C THR A 166 -2.82 1.95 1.79
N THR A 167 -2.88 1.77 0.47
CA THR A 167 -1.70 1.58 -0.38
C THR A 167 -1.46 2.84 -1.18
N THR A 168 -0.31 3.48 -0.98
CA THR A 168 0.12 4.67 -1.72
C THR A 168 1.32 4.34 -2.59
N ARG A 169 1.26 4.68 -3.88
CA ARG A 169 2.36 4.49 -4.83
C ARG A 169 2.74 5.83 -5.44
N THR A 170 4.02 6.15 -5.40
CA THR A 170 4.56 7.41 -5.93
C THR A 170 5.73 7.11 -6.87
N VAL A 171 5.73 7.70 -8.06
CA VAL A 171 6.81 7.55 -9.03
C VAL A 171 7.77 8.74 -8.88
N SER A 172 9.08 8.44 -8.84
CA SER A 172 10.15 9.43 -8.80
C SER A 172 10.14 10.37 -10.02
N ASP A 173 10.73 11.55 -9.88
CA ASP A 173 10.77 12.56 -10.94
C ASP A 173 11.45 12.06 -12.22
N ASP A 174 12.48 11.24 -12.08
CA ASP A 174 13.20 10.62 -13.19
C ASP A 174 12.46 9.42 -13.81
N GLY A 175 11.29 9.03 -13.25
CA GLY A 175 10.48 7.92 -13.71
C GLY A 175 11.11 6.53 -13.56
N LYS A 176 12.21 6.40 -12.80
CA LYS A 176 12.96 5.13 -12.69
C LYS A 176 12.62 4.31 -11.45
N GLN A 177 12.04 4.93 -10.45
CA GLN A 177 11.68 4.29 -9.19
C GLN A 177 10.20 4.53 -8.87
N MET A 178 9.56 3.53 -8.28
CA MET A 178 8.24 3.64 -7.68
C MET A 178 8.33 3.18 -6.23
N MET A 179 7.91 4.04 -5.32
CA MET A 179 7.76 3.73 -3.90
C MET A 179 6.33 3.28 -3.65
N CYS A 180 6.16 2.15 -2.97
CA CYS A 180 4.88 1.62 -2.54
C CYS A 180 4.85 1.55 -1.01
N VAL A 181 4.02 2.37 -0.39
CA VAL A 181 3.80 2.37 1.05
C VAL A 181 2.43 1.74 1.33
N ARG A 182 2.38 0.72 2.21
CA ARG A 182 1.13 0.12 2.67
C ARG A 182 1.01 0.31 4.16
N ARG A 183 -0.10 0.90 4.56
CA ARG A 183 -0.50 1.03 5.96
C ARG A 183 -1.72 0.16 6.19
N PHE A 184 -1.56 -0.88 6.98
CA PHE A 184 -2.62 -1.80 7.36
C PHE A 184 -2.97 -1.61 8.83
N VAL A 185 -4.27 -1.57 9.10
CA VAL A 185 -4.85 -1.49 10.45
C VAL A 185 -5.80 -2.66 10.61
N ALA A 186 -5.44 -3.62 11.45
CA ALA A 186 -6.25 -4.82 11.67
C ALA A 186 -7.56 -4.50 12.39
N ASN A 187 -8.62 -5.27 12.10
CA ASN A 187 -9.81 -5.26 12.92
C ASN A 187 -9.50 -5.90 14.28
N CYS A 188 -9.91 -5.25 15.37
CA CYS A 188 -9.88 -5.86 16.70
C CYS A 188 -11.11 -6.77 16.85
N GLU A 189 -10.92 -8.02 17.23
CA GLU A 189 -12.02 -8.96 17.54
C GLU A 189 -12.68 -8.63 18.89
N ASP A 190 -11.94 -8.02 19.81
CA ASP A 190 -12.40 -7.63 21.15
C ASP A 190 -12.33 -6.12 21.35
N GLU A 191 -13.46 -5.49 21.74
CA GLU A 191 -13.54 -4.07 22.07
C GLU A 191 -12.69 -3.67 23.28
N THR A 192 -12.12 -4.63 24.01
CA THR A 192 -11.29 -4.42 25.20
C THR A 192 -9.80 -4.28 24.91
N ASP A 193 -9.32 -4.71 23.73
CA ASP A 193 -7.91 -4.55 23.33
C ASP A 193 -7.75 -3.23 22.55
N TYR A 194 -7.42 -2.16 23.28
CA TYR A 194 -7.24 -0.82 22.75
C TYR A 194 -5.99 -0.62 21.89
N GLU A 195 -5.13 -1.60 21.74
CA GLU A 195 -3.98 -1.54 20.84
C GLU A 195 -4.33 -2.12 19.47
N GLN A 196 -4.93 -1.30 18.63
CA GLN A 196 -5.17 -1.64 17.23
C GLN A 196 -3.82 -1.93 16.56
N LEU A 197 -3.63 -3.17 16.06
CA LEU A 197 -2.41 -3.54 15.35
C LEU A 197 -2.30 -2.73 14.06
N GLU A 198 -1.34 -1.82 14.02
CA GLU A 198 -1.01 -1.04 12.83
C GLU A 198 0.38 -1.46 12.32
N VAL A 199 0.46 -1.76 11.03
CA VAL A 199 1.72 -2.08 10.36
C VAL A 199 1.86 -1.23 9.11
N THR A 200 3.00 -0.55 8.98
CA THR A 200 3.38 0.15 7.76
C THR A 200 4.54 -0.58 7.10
N SER A 201 4.38 -0.96 5.83
CA SER A 201 5.45 -1.52 5.01
C SER A 201 5.82 -0.58 3.86
N VAL A 202 7.09 -0.62 3.46
CA VAL A 202 7.61 0.13 2.33
C VAL A 202 8.31 -0.82 1.36
N GLU A 203 7.94 -0.76 0.09
CA GLU A 203 8.58 -1.50 -0.99
C GLU A 203 9.05 -0.53 -2.07
N ARG A 204 10.26 -0.77 -2.56
CA ARG A 204 10.80 -0.04 -3.71
C ARG A 204 10.72 -0.91 -4.95
N PHE A 205 10.29 -0.29 -6.04
CA PHE A 205 10.29 -0.90 -7.37
C PHE A 205 11.21 -0.10 -8.29
N VAL A 206 11.86 -0.80 -9.19
CA VAL A 206 12.68 -0.21 -10.26
C VAL A 206 12.06 -0.54 -11.60
N ARG A 207 12.11 0.42 -12.53
CA ARG A 207 11.57 0.22 -13.87
C ARG A 207 12.46 -0.76 -14.64
N VAL A 208 11.83 -1.72 -15.30
CA VAL A 208 12.50 -2.58 -16.26
C VAL A 208 12.68 -1.79 -17.57
N ALA A 209 13.92 -1.82 -18.10
CA ALA A 209 14.28 -1.10 -19.32
C ALA A 209 13.70 -1.79 -20.57
#